data_47e61b41350fc491fb2b9061fd581e1b
#
_entry.id   47e61b41350fc491fb2b9061fd581e1b
#
_cell.length_a   1.000
_cell.length_b   1.000
_cell.length_c   1.000
_cell.angle_alpha   90.00
_cell.angle_beta   90.00
_cell.angle_gamma   90.00
#
_symmetry.space_group_name_H-M   'P 1'
#
loop_
_entity.id
_entity.type
_entity.pdbx_description
1 polymer ?
#
loop_
_entity_poly.entity_id
_entity_poly.type
_entity_poly.pdbx_seq_one_letter_code
_entity_poly.pdbx_strand_id
1 'polypeptide(L)'
;MASFTTLIEIHDEKTGDYYTLHDEMKRRGFTRTIKGSDAVYKLPDATYNFVGETDEQAVYDKAMQAVTALGRTAGIMVIKSAGRVIGGLLTA
;
A
#
# COMPACT_ATOMS: atom_id res chain seq x y z
N MET A 1 5.69 -14.94 7.89
CA MET A 1 5.01 -13.65 8.12
C MET A 1 3.92 -13.45 7.09
N ALA A 2 2.84 -12.82 7.47
CA ALA A 2 1.76 -12.53 6.56
C ALA A 2 2.09 -11.33 5.67
N SER A 3 1.55 -11.34 4.47
CA SER A 3 1.66 -10.24 3.50
C SER A 3 0.27 -9.66 3.25
N PHE A 4 0.17 -8.35 3.23
CA PHE A 4 -1.09 -7.63 3.06
C PHE A 4 -0.99 -6.67 1.88
N THR A 5 -2.04 -6.63 1.07
CA THR A 5 -2.16 -5.67 -0.02
C THR A 5 -3.17 -4.61 0.40
N THR A 6 -2.77 -3.36 0.32
CA THR A 6 -3.62 -2.21 0.67
C THR A 6 -3.84 -1.34 -0.56
N LEU A 7 -5.11 -1.08 -0.86
CA LEU A 7 -5.51 -0.21 -1.97
C LEU A 7 -6.13 1.04 -1.36
N ILE A 8 -5.70 2.21 -1.84
CA ILE A 8 -6.16 3.50 -1.33
C ILE A 8 -6.61 4.37 -2.49
N GLU A 9 -7.82 4.92 -2.38
CA GLU A 9 -8.34 5.92 -3.31
C GLU A 9 -8.60 7.20 -2.54
N ILE A 10 -7.80 8.24 -2.80
CA ILE A 10 -7.97 9.54 -2.15
C ILE A 10 -9.20 10.24 -2.72
N HIS A 11 -10.10 10.70 -1.84
CA HIS A 11 -11.23 11.51 -2.23
C HIS A 11 -10.78 12.96 -2.46
N ASP A 12 -11.26 13.60 -3.51
CA ASP A 12 -10.94 15.00 -3.85
C ASP A 12 -9.43 15.23 -3.89
N GLU A 13 -8.70 14.36 -4.56
CA GLU A 13 -7.25 14.46 -4.62
C GLU A 13 -6.79 15.77 -5.25
N LYS A 14 -5.68 16.31 -4.74
CA LYS A 14 -4.97 17.45 -5.29
C LYS A 14 -3.65 16.98 -5.86
N THR A 15 -3.07 17.80 -6.74
CA THR A 15 -1.74 17.53 -7.30
C THR A 15 -0.73 17.29 -6.18
N GLY A 16 -0.02 16.18 -6.25
CA GLY A 16 1.01 15.83 -5.26
C GLY A 16 0.52 15.02 -4.06
N ASP A 17 -0.81 14.83 -3.89
CA ASP A 17 -1.34 14.08 -2.74
C ASP A 17 -0.82 12.64 -2.69
N TYR A 18 -0.76 11.95 -3.84
CA TYR A 18 -0.26 10.57 -3.85
C TYR A 18 1.25 10.49 -3.54
N TYR A 19 2.05 11.49 -3.92
CA TYR A 19 3.46 11.52 -3.53
C TYR A 19 3.60 11.65 -2.01
N THR A 20 2.83 12.53 -1.40
CA THR A 20 2.82 12.68 0.06
C THR A 20 2.31 11.41 0.73
N LEU A 21 1.27 10.78 0.19
CA LEU A 21 0.76 9.52 0.70
C LEU A 21 1.83 8.42 0.66
N HIS A 22 2.59 8.32 -0.44
CA HIS A 22 3.66 7.33 -0.54
C HIS A 22 4.67 7.49 0.60
N ASP A 23 5.05 8.73 0.91
CA ASP A 23 5.99 9.00 2.01
C ASP A 23 5.39 8.62 3.37
N GLU A 24 4.12 8.97 3.62
CA GLU A 24 3.44 8.64 4.87
C GLU A 24 3.25 7.11 5.03
N MET A 25 2.95 6.41 3.96
CA MET A 25 2.83 4.96 3.98
C MET A 25 4.19 4.30 4.24
N LYS A 26 5.24 4.79 3.60
CA LYS A 26 6.60 4.28 3.79
C LYS A 26 7.03 4.41 5.25
N ARG A 27 6.74 5.52 5.89
CA ARG A 27 7.06 5.75 7.31
C ARG A 27 6.40 4.73 8.23
N ARG A 28 5.30 4.12 7.78
CA ARG A 28 4.53 3.13 8.55
C ARG A 28 4.79 1.70 8.14
N GLY A 29 5.85 1.48 7.35
CA GLY A 29 6.30 0.13 6.99
C GLY A 29 5.71 -0.43 5.71
N PHE A 30 4.96 0.37 4.95
CA PHE A 30 4.44 -0.07 3.65
C PHE A 30 5.48 0.11 2.56
N THR A 31 5.43 -0.76 1.55
CA THR A 31 6.25 -0.64 0.35
C THR A 31 5.36 -0.54 -0.88
N ARG A 32 5.91 -0.01 -1.96
CA ARG A 32 5.25 0.05 -3.26
C ARG A 32 5.80 -1.01 -4.21
N THR A 33 6.52 -1.97 -3.66
CA THR A 33 7.15 -3.03 -4.43
C THR A 33 6.76 -4.38 -3.88
N ILE A 34 6.89 -5.40 -4.71
CA ILE A 34 6.64 -6.78 -4.34
C ILE A 34 7.76 -7.65 -4.91
N LYS A 35 8.22 -8.59 -4.10
CA LYS A 35 9.25 -9.52 -4.52
C LYS A 35 8.61 -10.69 -5.27
N GLY A 36 8.99 -10.84 -6.54
CA GLY A 36 8.65 -12.00 -7.34
C GLY A 36 9.70 -13.09 -7.22
N SER A 37 9.54 -14.16 -8.01
CA SER A 37 10.50 -15.27 -8.00
C SER A 37 11.84 -14.92 -8.65
N ASP A 38 11.86 -13.92 -9.52
CA ASP A 38 13.02 -13.58 -10.37
C ASP A 38 13.49 -12.12 -10.17
N ALA A 39 12.63 -11.24 -9.68
CA ALA A 39 12.95 -9.82 -9.53
C ALA A 39 12.01 -9.15 -8.53
N VAL A 40 12.30 -7.89 -8.22
CA VAL A 40 11.41 -7.01 -7.45
C VAL A 40 10.64 -6.15 -8.45
N TYR A 41 9.34 -6.06 -8.27
CA TYR A 41 8.44 -5.34 -9.18
C TYR A 41 7.75 -4.20 -8.48
N LYS A 42 7.39 -3.16 -9.25
CA LYS A 42 6.58 -2.06 -8.77
C LYS A 42 5.11 -2.47 -8.74
N LEU A 43 4.44 -2.19 -7.63
CA LEU A 43 3.00 -2.36 -7.55
C LEU A 43 2.28 -1.28 -8.38
N PRO A 44 1.04 -1.56 -8.83
CA PRO A 44 0.21 -0.52 -9.45
C PRO A 44 0.06 0.70 -8.56
N ASP A 45 -0.21 1.86 -9.15
CA ASP A 45 -0.38 3.10 -8.42
C ASP A 45 -1.42 2.95 -7.31
N ALA A 46 -1.18 3.62 -6.17
CA ALA A 46 -2.03 3.61 -4.99
C ALA A 46 -2.23 2.21 -4.37
N THR A 47 -1.32 1.28 -4.67
CA THR A 47 -1.28 -0.06 -4.11
C THR A 47 -0.01 -0.22 -3.28
N TYR A 48 -0.17 -0.77 -2.08
CA TYR A 48 0.93 -0.91 -1.11
C TYR A 48 0.98 -2.31 -0.56
N ASN A 49 2.19 -2.75 -0.20
CA ASN A 49 2.42 -4.03 0.45
C ASN A 49 2.92 -3.82 1.87
N PHE A 50 2.45 -4.65 2.78
CA PHE A 50 2.91 -4.68 4.17
C PHE A 50 3.17 -6.13 4.55
N VAL A 51 4.32 -6.39 5.15
CA VAL A 51 4.68 -7.74 5.62
C VAL A 51 4.91 -7.69 7.13
N GLY A 52 4.24 -8.56 7.86
CA GLY A 52 4.40 -8.61 9.31
C GLY A 52 3.49 -9.63 9.97
N GLU A 53 3.72 -9.88 11.24
CA GLU A 53 2.87 -10.73 12.06
C GLU A 53 1.78 -9.89 12.72
N THR A 54 0.73 -9.62 11.96
CA THR A 54 -0.37 -8.76 12.35
C THR A 54 -1.65 -9.22 11.65
N ASP A 55 -2.68 -8.41 11.67
CA ASP A 55 -3.94 -8.70 11.00
C ASP A 55 -4.39 -7.54 10.11
N GLU A 56 -5.48 -7.77 9.35
CA GLU A 56 -6.00 -6.78 8.41
C GLU A 56 -6.41 -5.48 9.09
N GLN A 57 -7.00 -5.56 10.28
CA GLN A 57 -7.44 -4.37 11.00
C GLN A 57 -6.26 -3.49 11.42
N ALA A 58 -5.19 -4.09 11.92
CA ALA A 58 -4.00 -3.35 12.32
C ALA A 58 -3.34 -2.67 11.11
N VAL A 59 -3.29 -3.35 9.98
CA VAL A 59 -2.76 -2.78 8.72
C VAL A 59 -3.65 -1.63 8.25
N TYR A 60 -4.98 -1.82 8.29
CA TYR A 60 -5.93 -0.75 7.96
C TYR A 60 -5.73 0.48 8.84
N ASP A 61 -5.56 0.30 10.15
CA ASP A 61 -5.35 1.41 11.08
C ASP A 61 -4.10 2.22 10.72
N LYS A 62 -3.03 1.55 10.33
CA LYS A 62 -1.80 2.22 9.87
C LYS A 62 -2.04 3.02 8.59
N ALA A 63 -2.78 2.46 7.65
CA ALA A 63 -3.11 3.14 6.40
C ALA A 63 -4.00 4.35 6.66
N MET A 64 -4.97 4.24 7.56
CA MET A 64 -5.84 5.34 7.95
C MET A 64 -5.03 6.47 8.61
N GLN A 65 -4.05 6.15 9.44
CA GLN A 65 -3.15 7.15 10.03
C GLN A 65 -2.40 7.93 8.95
N ALA A 66 -1.94 7.24 7.90
CA ALA A 66 -1.25 7.89 6.79
C ALA A 66 -2.17 8.86 6.05
N VAL A 67 -3.41 8.45 5.76
CA VAL A 67 -4.41 9.30 5.10
C VAL A 67 -4.77 10.49 5.97
N THR A 68 -4.93 10.29 7.27
CA THR A 68 -5.23 11.36 8.22
C THR A 68 -4.09 12.38 8.28
N ALA A 69 -2.84 11.92 8.27
CA ALA A 69 -1.67 12.80 8.25
C ALA A 69 -1.63 13.65 6.98
N LEU A 70 -2.18 13.14 5.89
CA LEU A 70 -2.29 13.87 4.63
C LEU A 70 -3.37 14.96 4.67
N GLY A 71 -4.30 14.88 5.62
CA GLY A 71 -5.43 15.80 5.71
C GLY A 71 -6.53 15.53 4.68
N ARG A 72 -6.62 14.29 4.18
CA ARG A 72 -7.62 13.87 3.20
C ARG A 72 -8.49 12.75 3.77
N THR A 73 -9.57 12.45 3.07
CA THR A 73 -10.34 11.23 3.25
C THR A 73 -10.07 10.29 2.07
N ALA A 74 -10.26 9.00 2.28
CA ALA A 74 -9.96 8.01 1.25
C ALA A 74 -10.77 6.74 1.47
N GLY A 75 -11.00 6.03 0.36
CA GLY A 75 -11.41 4.63 0.43
C GLY A 75 -10.18 3.77 0.63
N ILE A 76 -10.24 2.81 1.56
CA ILE A 76 -9.14 1.93 1.89
C ILE A 76 -9.64 0.50 1.94
N MET A 77 -8.93 -0.39 1.26
CA MET A 77 -9.20 -1.82 1.33
C MET A 77 -7.90 -2.56 1.63
N VAL A 78 -7.95 -3.44 2.63
CA VAL A 78 -6.80 -4.26 3.01
C VAL A 78 -7.16 -5.72 2.82
N ILE A 79 -6.28 -6.45 2.14
CA ILE A 79 -6.45 -7.87 1.85
C ILE A 79 -5.24 -8.62 2.38
N LYS A 80 -5.46 -9.63 3.21
CA LYS A 80 -4.41 -10.57 3.59
C LYS A 80 -4.18 -11.51 2.41
N SER A 81 -2.95 -11.55 1.91
CA SER A 81 -2.64 -12.34 0.73
C SER A 81 -2.61 -13.83 1.04
N ALA A 82 -3.39 -14.61 0.30
CA ALA A 82 -3.32 -16.08 0.28
C ALA A 82 -2.55 -16.58 -0.94
N GLY A 83 -2.17 -15.68 -1.84
CA GLY A 83 -1.43 -15.96 -3.06
C GLY A 83 -1.60 -14.80 -4.02
N ARG A 84 -0.65 -14.66 -4.94
CA ARG A 84 -0.69 -13.63 -5.96
C ARG A 84 -0.21 -14.16 -7.29
N VAL A 85 -0.79 -13.60 -8.34
CA VAL A 85 -0.28 -13.70 -9.70
C VAL A 85 -0.02 -12.28 -10.17
N ILE A 86 1.17 -12.04 -10.72
CA ILE A 86 1.53 -10.72 -11.25
C ILE A 86 1.92 -10.87 -12.71
N GLY A 87 1.67 -9.81 -13.47
CA GLY A 87 2.05 -9.74 -14.88
C GLY A 87 2.01 -8.30 -15.34
N GLY A 88 2.85 -7.94 -16.30
CA GLY A 88 2.88 -6.59 -16.85
C GLY A 88 3.41 -5.51 -15.91
N LEU A 89 3.90 -5.87 -14.71
CA LEU A 89 4.46 -4.91 -13.77
C LEU A 89 5.89 -4.54 -14.20
N LEU A 90 6.25 -3.28 -13.98
CA LEU A 90 7.61 -2.80 -14.21
C LEU A 90 8.52 -3.26 -13.08
N THR A 91 9.77 -3.60 -13.43
CA THR A 91 10.79 -3.89 -12.43
C THR A 91 11.14 -2.63 -11.63
N ALA A 92 11.39 -2.85 -10.37
CA ALA A 92 11.78 -1.76 -9.47
C ALA A 92 13.27 -1.45 -9.60
#